data_d9a8af254336041f96576113651c5883
#
_entry.id   d9a8af254336041f96576113651c5883
#
_cell.length_a   1.000
_cell.length_b   1.000
_cell.length_c   1.000
_cell.angle_alpha   90.00
_cell.angle_beta   90.00
_cell.angle_gamma   90.00
#
_symmetry.space_group_name_H-M   'P 1'
#
loop_
_entity.id
_entity.type
_entity.pdbx_description
1 polymer ?
#
loop_
_entity_poly.entity_id
_entity_poly.type
_entity_poly.pdbx_seq_one_letter_code
_entity_poly.pdbx_strand_id
1 'polypeptide(L)'
;RTVDRQRTNFNRRVDEYLAEGYSEEEAIAKTKEYLTEPGHSEHHTGLALDIVDEPWINAGRRLEPEYDTQASQQWLVETMDDYGFILRYAKGKEEITGIQYEPWHFRYVGVENARFMKEHELVLEEFIELLEKRDSLSR
;
A
#
# COMPACT_ATOMS: atom_id res chain seq x y z
N ARG A 1 2.83 11.34 -5.36
CA ARG A 1 1.89 11.28 -6.51
C ARG A 1 0.89 12.43 -6.43
N THR A 2 0.68 13.21 -7.51
CA THR A 2 -0.33 14.27 -7.56
C THR A 2 -1.75 13.70 -7.64
N VAL A 3 -2.75 14.49 -7.25
CA VAL A 3 -4.18 14.10 -7.36
C VAL A 3 -4.56 13.82 -8.82
N ASP A 4 -4.06 14.62 -9.76
CA ASP A 4 -4.33 14.41 -11.20
C ASP A 4 -3.70 13.12 -11.72
N ARG A 5 -2.50 12.77 -11.28
CA ARG A 5 -1.88 11.49 -11.62
C ARG A 5 -2.65 10.31 -11.05
N GLN A 6 -3.15 10.43 -9.81
CA GLN A 6 -4.01 9.42 -9.20
C GLN A 6 -5.30 9.24 -9.99
N ARG A 7 -5.95 10.34 -10.41
CA ARG A 7 -7.16 10.33 -11.25
C ARG A 7 -6.91 9.61 -12.58
N THR A 8 -5.81 9.92 -13.24
CA THR A 8 -5.42 9.25 -14.49
C THR A 8 -5.23 7.75 -14.29
N ASN A 9 -4.54 7.34 -13.23
CA ASN A 9 -4.31 5.93 -12.93
C ASN A 9 -5.62 5.20 -12.58
N PHE A 10 -6.47 5.83 -11.77
CA PHE A 10 -7.77 5.28 -11.38
C PHE A 10 -8.69 5.08 -12.59
N ASN A 11 -8.88 6.11 -13.40
CA ASN A 11 -9.73 6.04 -14.59
C ASN A 11 -9.21 5.00 -15.59
N ARG A 12 -7.89 4.97 -15.83
CA ARG A 12 -7.29 3.95 -16.70
C ARG A 12 -7.60 2.53 -16.20
N ARG A 13 -7.54 2.30 -14.90
CA ARG A 13 -7.84 0.97 -14.34
C ARG A 13 -9.31 0.61 -14.47
N VAL A 14 -10.21 1.58 -14.29
CA VAL A 14 -11.65 1.40 -14.54
C VAL A 14 -11.88 1.04 -16.03
N ASP A 15 -11.25 1.78 -16.96
CA ASP A 15 -11.37 1.52 -18.40
C ASP A 15 -10.85 0.11 -18.78
N GLU A 16 -9.77 -0.36 -18.15
CA GLU A 16 -9.25 -1.72 -18.34
C GLU A 16 -10.31 -2.77 -17.95
N TYR A 17 -10.96 -2.63 -16.79
CA TYR A 17 -12.03 -3.56 -16.36
C TYR A 17 -13.29 -3.46 -17.22
N LEU A 18 -13.66 -2.28 -17.69
CA LEU A 18 -14.76 -2.12 -18.65
C LEU A 18 -14.47 -2.87 -19.96
N ALA A 19 -13.23 -2.81 -20.45
CA ALA A 19 -12.78 -3.54 -21.64
C ALA A 19 -12.79 -5.07 -21.43
N GLU A 20 -12.63 -5.54 -20.19
CA GLU A 20 -12.76 -6.95 -19.81
C GLU A 20 -14.23 -7.41 -19.71
N GLY A 21 -15.20 -6.49 -19.81
CA GLY A 21 -16.64 -6.79 -19.85
C GLY A 21 -17.36 -6.62 -18.50
N TYR A 22 -16.71 -6.04 -17.49
CA TYR A 22 -17.37 -5.69 -16.23
C TYR A 22 -18.31 -4.48 -16.41
N SER A 23 -19.35 -4.39 -15.61
CA SER A 23 -20.18 -3.18 -15.52
C SER A 23 -19.36 -2.02 -14.91
N GLU A 24 -19.83 -0.78 -15.08
CA GLU A 24 -19.16 0.39 -14.50
C GLU A 24 -19.05 0.30 -12.97
N GLU A 25 -20.10 -0.15 -12.30
CA GLU A 25 -20.12 -0.33 -10.86
C GLU A 25 -19.09 -1.39 -10.41
N GLU A 26 -19.03 -2.53 -11.08
CA GLU A 26 -18.05 -3.58 -10.80
C GLU A 26 -16.61 -3.13 -11.11
N ALA A 27 -16.40 -2.42 -12.22
CA ALA A 27 -15.09 -1.90 -12.61
C ALA A 27 -14.55 -0.90 -11.57
N ILE A 28 -15.40 0.00 -11.05
CA ILE A 28 -15.05 0.93 -9.99
C ILE A 28 -14.74 0.16 -8.68
N ALA A 29 -15.59 -0.79 -8.29
CA ALA A 29 -15.40 -1.58 -7.08
C ALA A 29 -14.06 -2.36 -7.12
N LYS A 30 -13.78 -3.04 -8.21
CA LYS A 30 -12.51 -3.75 -8.43
C LYS A 30 -11.30 -2.83 -8.42
N THR A 31 -11.44 -1.63 -8.99
CA THR A 31 -10.36 -0.63 -8.96
C THR A 31 -10.05 -0.21 -7.53
N LYS A 32 -11.07 -0.01 -6.69
CA LYS A 32 -10.92 0.40 -5.29
C LYS A 32 -10.24 -0.66 -4.40
N GLU A 33 -10.21 -1.91 -4.81
CA GLU A 33 -9.47 -2.96 -4.09
C GLU A 33 -7.96 -2.66 -3.98
N TYR A 34 -7.39 -1.96 -4.98
CA TYR A 34 -5.96 -1.65 -5.06
C TYR A 34 -5.65 -0.15 -5.18
N LEU A 35 -6.59 0.66 -5.62
CA LEU A 35 -6.37 2.08 -5.88
C LEU A 35 -7.41 2.93 -5.15
N THR A 36 -6.96 3.73 -4.21
CA THR A 36 -7.80 4.72 -3.55
C THR A 36 -8.24 5.82 -4.54
N GLU A 37 -9.40 6.40 -4.29
CA GLU A 37 -9.92 7.52 -5.08
C GLU A 37 -8.95 8.72 -5.08
N PRO A 38 -8.99 9.54 -6.16
CA PRO A 38 -8.21 10.78 -6.21
C PRO A 38 -8.51 11.69 -5.01
N GLY A 39 -7.47 12.14 -4.34
CA GLY A 39 -7.57 12.94 -3.11
C GLY A 39 -7.44 12.12 -1.81
N HIS A 40 -7.59 10.79 -1.86
CA HIS A 40 -7.55 9.90 -0.69
C HIS A 40 -6.29 9.01 -0.64
N SER A 41 -5.41 9.11 -1.62
CA SER A 41 -4.17 8.32 -1.65
C SER A 41 -3.11 8.89 -0.72
N GLU A 42 -2.50 8.04 0.12
CA GLU A 42 -1.38 8.45 0.96
C GLU A 42 -0.11 8.83 0.17
N HIS A 43 -0.03 8.47 -1.12
CA HIS A 43 1.01 8.96 -2.02
C HIS A 43 1.00 10.49 -2.18
N HIS A 44 -0.15 11.16 -1.92
CA HIS A 44 -0.23 12.63 -1.96
C HIS A 44 0.57 13.31 -0.85
N THR A 45 0.84 12.60 0.24
CA THR A 45 1.61 13.10 1.38
C THR A 45 3.12 13.16 1.11
N GLY A 46 3.59 12.44 0.08
CA GLY A 46 5.02 12.22 -0.18
C GLY A 46 5.68 11.19 0.76
N LEU A 47 4.89 10.50 1.60
CA LEU A 47 5.39 9.51 2.56
C LEU A 47 5.23 8.06 2.09
N ALA A 48 4.66 7.83 0.91
CA ALA A 48 4.46 6.49 0.35
C ALA A 48 5.21 6.32 -0.98
N LEU A 49 5.80 5.14 -1.16
CA LEU A 49 6.56 4.73 -2.34
C LEU A 49 6.07 3.38 -2.85
N ASP A 50 5.92 3.27 -4.18
CA ASP A 50 5.79 1.97 -4.85
C ASP A 50 7.16 1.57 -5.37
N ILE A 51 7.69 0.43 -4.92
CA ILE A 51 9.04 -0.04 -5.22
C ILE A 51 8.97 -1.43 -5.83
N VAL A 52 9.53 -1.56 -7.03
CA VAL A 52 9.82 -2.84 -7.70
C VAL A 52 11.20 -2.74 -8.35
N ASP A 53 11.87 -3.87 -8.56
CA ASP A 53 13.19 -3.87 -9.17
C ASP A 53 13.16 -3.75 -10.71
N GLU A 54 14.27 -3.37 -11.27
CA GLU A 54 14.43 -3.21 -12.73
C GLU A 54 14.22 -4.52 -13.50
N PRO A 55 14.74 -5.69 -13.05
CA PRO A 55 14.48 -6.96 -13.75
C PRO A 55 12.98 -7.30 -13.85
N TRP A 56 12.20 -6.99 -12.81
CA TRP A 56 10.75 -7.20 -12.81
C TRP A 56 10.05 -6.35 -13.89
N ILE A 57 10.39 -5.07 -13.95
CA ILE A 57 9.85 -4.15 -14.98
C ILE A 57 10.29 -4.55 -16.37
N ASN A 58 11.57 -4.91 -16.56
CA ASN A 58 12.11 -5.32 -17.86
C ASN A 58 11.50 -6.63 -18.37
N ALA A 59 11.00 -7.47 -17.48
CA ALA A 59 10.19 -8.66 -17.82
C ALA A 59 8.76 -8.33 -18.25
N GLY A 60 8.38 -7.04 -18.36
CA GLY A 60 7.05 -6.59 -18.75
C GLY A 60 6.00 -6.70 -17.61
N ARG A 61 6.46 -6.96 -16.38
CA ARG A 61 5.60 -7.07 -15.21
C ARG A 61 5.23 -5.68 -14.66
N ARG A 62 4.15 -5.62 -13.89
CA ARG A 62 3.64 -4.40 -13.27
C ARG A 62 3.67 -4.51 -11.73
N LEU A 63 2.88 -3.69 -11.05
CA LEU A 63 2.63 -3.82 -9.61
C LEU A 63 1.66 -5.00 -9.42
N GLU A 64 2.19 -6.12 -9.00
CA GLU A 64 1.49 -7.41 -8.91
C GLU A 64 1.86 -8.13 -7.61
N PRO A 65 0.92 -8.86 -6.98
CA PRO A 65 1.17 -9.56 -5.71
C PRO A 65 2.36 -10.55 -5.77
N GLU A 66 2.60 -11.17 -6.92
CA GLU A 66 3.70 -12.10 -7.15
C GLU A 66 5.09 -11.46 -7.05
N TYR A 67 5.18 -10.14 -6.94
CA TYR A 67 6.46 -9.45 -6.68
C TYR A 67 7.10 -9.90 -5.35
N ASP A 68 6.32 -10.43 -4.41
CA ASP A 68 6.81 -10.98 -3.14
C ASP A 68 7.72 -12.21 -3.32
N THR A 69 7.76 -12.82 -4.50
CA THR A 69 8.69 -13.89 -4.85
C THR A 69 10.11 -13.40 -5.15
N GLN A 70 10.29 -12.08 -5.32
CA GLN A 70 11.59 -11.51 -5.67
C GLN A 70 12.46 -11.31 -4.43
N ALA A 71 13.74 -11.66 -4.55
CA ALA A 71 14.71 -11.49 -3.46
C ALA A 71 14.87 -10.02 -3.03
N SER A 72 14.72 -9.07 -3.96
CA SER A 72 14.74 -7.64 -3.68
C SER A 72 13.59 -7.20 -2.78
N GLN A 73 12.38 -7.71 -3.01
CA GLN A 73 11.22 -7.42 -2.18
C GLN A 73 11.37 -8.01 -0.77
N GLN A 74 11.83 -9.27 -0.69
CA GLN A 74 12.07 -9.94 0.58
C GLN A 74 13.10 -9.18 1.42
N TRP A 75 14.19 -8.72 0.79
CA TRP A 75 15.20 -7.90 1.45
C TRP A 75 14.61 -6.54 1.92
N LEU A 76 13.78 -5.88 1.10
CA LEU A 76 13.12 -4.63 1.50
C LEU A 76 12.26 -4.85 2.76
N VAL A 77 11.43 -5.89 2.78
CA VAL A 77 10.57 -6.19 3.94
C VAL A 77 11.40 -6.55 5.19
N GLU A 78 12.52 -7.24 5.01
CA GLU A 78 13.43 -7.59 6.11
C GLU A 78 14.07 -6.36 6.74
N THR A 79 14.43 -5.34 5.94
CA THR A 79 15.24 -4.20 6.37
C THR A 79 14.49 -2.86 6.44
N MET A 80 13.26 -2.77 5.97
CA MET A 80 12.50 -1.51 5.81
C MET A 80 12.37 -0.69 7.10
N ASP A 81 12.26 -1.36 8.24
CA ASP A 81 12.10 -0.73 9.55
C ASP A 81 13.35 0.03 10.00
N ASP A 82 14.55 -0.39 9.60
CA ASP A 82 15.80 0.33 9.84
C ASP A 82 15.83 1.70 9.14
N TYR A 83 15.04 1.85 8.09
CA TYR A 83 14.88 3.10 7.33
C TYR A 83 13.58 3.84 7.63
N GLY A 84 12.79 3.37 8.59
CA GLY A 84 11.56 4.00 9.02
C GLY A 84 10.33 3.71 8.16
N PHE A 85 10.38 2.66 7.34
CA PHE A 85 9.28 2.23 6.49
C PHE A 85 8.55 1.00 7.02
N ILE A 86 7.30 0.86 6.63
CA ILE A 86 6.48 -0.34 6.83
C ILE A 86 5.93 -0.81 5.48
N LEU A 87 5.64 -2.11 5.38
CA LEU A 87 4.80 -2.65 4.31
C LEU A 87 3.36 -2.27 4.64
N ARG A 88 2.82 -1.31 3.88
CA ARG A 88 1.56 -0.64 4.24
C ARG A 88 0.34 -1.55 4.19
N TYR A 89 0.25 -2.40 3.19
CA TYR A 89 -0.87 -3.30 2.93
C TYR A 89 -0.40 -4.74 2.99
N ALA A 90 -0.25 -5.24 4.23
CA ALA A 90 0.31 -6.55 4.52
C ALA A 90 -0.72 -7.67 4.27
N LYS A 91 -0.22 -8.84 3.89
CA LYS A 91 -1.01 -10.04 3.65
C LYS A 91 -1.74 -10.49 4.93
N GLY A 92 -3.04 -10.76 4.80
CA GLY A 92 -3.90 -11.16 5.92
C GLY A 92 -4.42 -9.98 6.76
N LYS A 93 -4.17 -8.73 6.33
CA LYS A 93 -4.65 -7.51 6.98
C LYS A 93 -5.65 -6.72 6.12
N GLU A 94 -6.13 -7.28 5.02
CA GLU A 94 -6.97 -6.63 4.02
C GLU A 94 -8.28 -6.08 4.61
N GLU A 95 -8.88 -6.81 5.55
CA GLU A 95 -10.11 -6.36 6.23
C GLU A 95 -9.88 -5.14 7.14
N ILE A 96 -8.65 -4.97 7.65
CA ILE A 96 -8.30 -3.84 8.52
C ILE A 96 -7.92 -2.62 7.69
N THR A 97 -7.11 -2.83 6.65
CA THR A 97 -6.59 -1.74 5.80
C THR A 97 -7.58 -1.27 4.74
N GLY A 98 -8.55 -2.14 4.36
CA GLY A 98 -9.50 -1.90 3.27
C GLY A 98 -8.88 -1.99 1.87
N ILE A 99 -7.60 -2.38 1.76
CA ILE A 99 -6.85 -2.52 0.51
C ILE A 99 -6.27 -3.93 0.43
N GLN A 100 -6.24 -4.50 -0.76
CA GLN A 100 -5.63 -5.80 -1.02
C GLN A 100 -4.12 -5.78 -0.75
N TYR A 101 -3.52 -6.98 -0.61
CA TYR A 101 -2.09 -7.13 -0.38
C TYR A 101 -1.26 -6.47 -1.50
N GLU A 102 -0.35 -5.57 -1.11
CA GLU A 102 0.53 -4.83 -2.02
C GLU A 102 2.00 -4.97 -1.60
N PRO A 103 2.77 -5.96 -2.12
CA PRO A 103 4.18 -6.16 -1.76
C PRO A 103 5.12 -5.03 -2.22
N TRP A 104 4.65 -4.10 -3.00
CA TRP A 104 5.41 -2.96 -3.54
C TRP A 104 5.20 -1.66 -2.76
N HIS A 105 4.17 -1.56 -1.89
CA HIS A 105 3.74 -0.31 -1.29
C HIS A 105 4.31 -0.12 0.11
N PHE A 106 5.25 0.81 0.24
CA PHE A 106 5.93 1.14 1.49
C PHE A 106 5.53 2.52 1.98
N ARG A 107 5.27 2.63 3.29
CA ARG A 107 4.92 3.88 3.95
C ARG A 107 5.98 4.25 4.99
N TYR A 108 6.45 5.51 4.93
CA TYR A 108 7.33 6.07 5.96
C TYR A 108 6.52 6.45 7.20
N VAL A 109 6.99 6.00 8.35
CA VAL A 109 6.39 6.29 9.67
C VAL A 109 7.43 6.68 10.72
N GLY A 110 8.71 6.71 10.34
CA GLY A 110 9.86 6.92 11.22
C GLY A 110 10.39 5.62 11.83
N VAL A 111 11.69 5.59 12.14
CA VAL A 111 12.42 4.35 12.52
C VAL A 111 11.84 3.70 13.77
N GLU A 112 11.60 4.47 14.84
CA GLU A 112 11.09 3.94 16.11
C GLU A 112 9.71 3.32 15.95
N ASN A 113 8.80 4.00 15.22
CA ASN A 113 7.46 3.49 14.95
C ASN A 113 7.51 2.25 14.05
N ALA A 114 8.33 2.28 13.00
CA ALA A 114 8.46 1.15 12.07
C ALA A 114 8.95 -0.12 12.76
N ARG A 115 9.96 -0.01 13.60
CA ARG A 115 10.48 -1.13 14.41
C ARG A 115 9.43 -1.67 15.38
N PHE A 116 8.73 -0.78 16.09
CA PHE A 116 7.65 -1.18 16.98
C PHE A 116 6.54 -1.91 16.24
N MET A 117 6.09 -1.35 15.11
CA MET A 117 5.04 -1.97 14.30
C MET A 117 5.45 -3.33 13.75
N LYS A 118 6.69 -3.48 13.30
CA LYS A 118 7.24 -4.77 12.81
C LYS A 118 7.32 -5.80 13.92
N GLU A 119 7.84 -5.44 15.10
CA GLU A 119 7.96 -6.32 16.26
C GLU A 119 6.59 -6.87 16.72
N HIS A 120 5.54 -6.05 16.61
CA HIS A 120 4.19 -6.40 17.05
C HIS A 120 3.25 -6.79 15.91
N GLU A 121 3.76 -6.93 14.68
CA GLU A 121 3.02 -7.28 13.47
C GLU A 121 1.78 -6.39 13.22
N LEU A 122 1.92 -5.08 13.48
CA LEU A 122 0.86 -4.08 13.35
C LEU A 122 0.85 -3.42 11.98
N VAL A 123 -0.35 -3.22 11.44
CA VAL A 123 -0.57 -2.25 10.35
C VAL A 123 -0.83 -0.85 10.92
N LEU A 124 -0.82 0.16 10.06
CA LEU A 124 -0.90 1.56 10.49
C LEU A 124 -2.19 1.87 11.27
N GLU A 125 -3.30 1.29 10.87
CA GLU A 125 -4.61 1.44 11.52
C GLU A 125 -4.56 0.94 12.98
N GLU A 126 -4.01 -0.26 13.19
CA GLU A 126 -3.87 -0.86 14.53
C GLU A 126 -2.92 -0.02 15.42
N PHE A 127 -1.84 0.48 14.83
CA PHE A 127 -0.89 1.34 15.54
C PHE A 127 -1.52 2.68 15.95
N ILE A 128 -2.28 3.33 15.08
CA ILE A 128 -3.00 4.57 15.39
C ILE A 128 -3.99 4.33 16.53
N GLU A 129 -4.75 3.24 16.49
CA GLU A 129 -5.70 2.89 17.56
C GLU A 129 -5.00 2.73 18.91
N LEU A 130 -3.81 2.11 18.94
CA LEU A 130 -3.01 2.01 20.17
C LEU A 130 -2.57 3.38 20.71
N LEU A 131 -2.15 4.29 19.82
CA LEU A 131 -1.75 5.65 20.22
C LEU A 131 -2.93 6.44 20.79
N GLU A 132 -4.11 6.35 20.19
CA GLU A 132 -5.33 7.00 20.65
C GLU A 132 -5.76 6.47 22.03
N LYS A 133 -5.69 5.16 22.23
CA LYS A 133 -5.96 4.54 23.55
C LYS A 133 -5.00 5.02 24.62
N ARG A 134 -3.70 5.06 24.32
CA ARG A 134 -2.67 5.60 25.23
C ARG A 134 -2.97 7.05 25.62
N ASP A 135 -3.27 7.88 24.66
CA ASP A 135 -3.52 9.31 24.90
C ASP A 135 -4.83 9.54 25.71
N SER A 136 -5.81 8.67 25.56
CA SER A 136 -7.04 8.71 26.36
C SER A 136 -6.81 8.34 27.83
N LEU A 137 -5.86 7.45 28.12
CA LEU A 137 -5.50 7.03 29.49
C LEU A 137 -4.60 8.04 30.20
N SER A 138 -3.99 8.97 29.44
CA SER A 138 -3.06 10.00 29.96
C SER A 138 -3.77 11.31 30.37
N ARG A 139 -5.07 11.40 30.11
CA ARG A 139 -5.93 12.56 30.46
C ARG A 139 -6.76 12.29 31.71
#